data_bfb70cb9f823ca5cfc370a3adf9a133a
#
_entry.id   bfb70cb9f823ca5cfc370a3adf9a133a
#
_cell.length_a   1.000
_cell.length_b   1.000
_cell.length_c   1.000
_cell.angle_alpha   90.00
_cell.angle_beta   90.00
_cell.angle_gamma   90.00
#
_symmetry.space_group_name_H-M   'P 1'
#
loop_
_entity.id
_entity.type
_entity.pdbx_description
1 polymer ?
#
loop_
_entity_poly.entity_id
_entity_poly.type
_entity_poly.pdbx_seq_one_letter_code
_entity_poly.pdbx_strand_id
1 'polypeptide(L)'
;MKPQTASNYFTLQTIRDLCELESLREVWKSWQKTRDSDLDFFSDMVRSQGAGCRPHVIVLSRNSRPDALLVGFHHRKKVPLGLGSVTIHRPEVNVLEFVYGGLLGNASKENCTALVEAVMRSLADGNADVALWEQLDVQSDLYACALQLPSAVLRDHSRCLLDHWFMNFPQGLDAFLLSLGAKQRSKLRRKYQKVLNSFAGRMQVRSFRAVADVEQAISDMEEIARKSVKRQFGYGFFDTAQIREQLLLQATRGWLRIYILYVDENPVSFWQGTLYERFLHADHTAFDSAWSAFSPGIFLFLDILEDLQDQDIKTIDFGCGDGQLYKCFGNMHLHEARVQICAPKLSALQFHLLHTLTHYVTLLIRRTPSLNWARRIVWKERQAMAQARLMLTADAETDSGQKTPSRKFRRT
;
A
#
# COMPACT_ATOMS: atom_id res chain seq x y z
N MET A 1 31.40 46.79 3.77
CA MET A 1 30.01 46.40 4.00
C MET A 1 29.91 44.88 3.80
N LYS A 2 29.73 44.12 4.86
CA LYS A 2 29.42 42.69 4.74
C LYS A 2 27.94 42.59 4.30
N PRO A 3 27.58 41.71 3.35
CA PRO A 3 26.19 41.50 3.00
C PRO A 3 25.50 40.94 4.27
N GLN A 4 24.47 41.61 4.75
CA GLN A 4 23.54 41.06 5.71
C GLN A 4 22.92 39.82 5.08
N THR A 5 23.26 38.65 5.59
CA THR A 5 22.51 37.42 5.30
C THR A 5 21.06 37.70 5.73
N ALA A 6 20.14 37.78 4.75
CA ALA A 6 18.71 37.82 5.02
C ALA A 6 18.39 36.58 5.87
N SER A 7 18.13 36.80 7.15
CA SER A 7 17.64 35.75 8.03
C SER A 7 16.31 35.29 7.46
N ASN A 8 16.29 34.10 6.85
CA ASN A 8 15.08 33.47 6.36
C ASN A 8 14.18 33.11 7.52
N TYR A 9 13.43 34.09 8.03
CA TYR A 9 12.45 33.83 9.08
C TYR A 9 11.32 33.01 8.51
N PHE A 10 11.22 31.77 8.97
CA PHE A 10 10.02 30.95 8.79
C PHE A 10 9.25 30.87 10.10
N THR A 11 7.95 30.66 10.01
CA THR A 11 7.06 30.38 11.15
C THR A 11 6.50 28.97 10.99
N LEU A 12 6.31 28.30 12.12
CA LEU A 12 5.67 26.99 12.20
C LEU A 12 4.38 27.10 12.99
N GLN A 13 3.31 26.61 12.40
CA GLN A 13 1.99 26.50 13.04
C GLN A 13 1.53 25.05 12.95
N THR A 14 0.87 24.53 13.96
CA THR A 14 0.24 23.21 13.93
C THR A 14 -1.27 23.38 13.99
N ILE A 15 -1.96 22.96 12.96
CA ILE A 15 -3.42 22.95 12.87
C ILE A 15 -3.93 21.60 13.37
N ARG A 16 -4.91 21.66 14.26
CA ARG A 16 -5.51 20.49 14.95
C ARG A 16 -7.03 20.43 14.82
N ASP A 17 -7.63 21.34 14.09
CA ASP A 17 -9.05 21.40 13.80
C ASP A 17 -9.27 21.35 12.28
N LEU A 18 -10.26 20.53 11.86
CA LEU A 18 -10.62 20.40 10.45
C LEU A 18 -11.17 21.71 9.87
N CYS A 19 -11.83 22.52 10.68
CA CYS A 19 -12.38 23.81 10.24
C CYS A 19 -11.27 24.82 9.87
N GLU A 20 -10.13 24.76 10.57
CA GLU A 20 -8.99 25.64 10.28
C GLU A 20 -8.29 25.28 8.96
N LEU A 21 -8.39 24.02 8.50
CA LEU A 21 -7.80 23.56 7.23
C LEU A 21 -8.40 24.28 6.01
N GLU A 22 -9.62 24.78 6.11
CA GLU A 22 -10.25 25.53 5.02
C GLU A 22 -9.44 26.79 4.61
N SER A 23 -8.73 27.38 5.55
CA SER A 23 -7.85 28.51 5.25
C SER A 23 -6.67 28.17 4.33
N LEU A 24 -6.33 26.89 4.24
CA LEU A 24 -5.25 26.36 3.40
C LEU A 24 -5.75 25.79 2.08
N ARG A 25 -7.08 25.72 1.83
CA ARG A 25 -7.69 24.97 0.73
C ARG A 25 -7.05 25.24 -0.64
N GLU A 26 -6.91 26.48 -1.00
CA GLU A 26 -6.37 26.87 -2.32
C GLU A 26 -4.93 26.41 -2.52
N VAL A 27 -4.09 26.68 -1.51
CA VAL A 27 -2.68 26.30 -1.55
C VAL A 27 -2.52 24.78 -1.48
N TRP A 28 -3.28 24.12 -0.61
CA TRP A 28 -3.26 22.66 -0.46
C TRP A 28 -3.64 21.96 -1.75
N LYS A 29 -4.77 22.36 -2.39
CA LYS A 29 -5.21 21.79 -3.67
C LYS A 29 -4.20 21.97 -4.79
N SER A 30 -3.43 23.04 -4.79
CA SER A 30 -2.38 23.24 -5.79
C SER A 30 -1.16 22.32 -5.61
N TRP A 31 -0.99 21.74 -4.42
CA TRP A 31 0.17 20.92 -4.07
C TRP A 31 -0.15 19.43 -3.91
N GLN A 32 -1.40 19.05 -3.61
CA GLN A 32 -1.78 17.64 -3.43
C GLN A 32 -1.54 16.84 -4.72
N LYS A 33 -1.03 15.62 -4.58
CA LYS A 33 -0.69 14.76 -5.72
C LYS A 33 -1.16 13.32 -5.55
N THR A 34 -1.50 12.93 -4.32
CA THR A 34 -1.93 11.57 -3.99
C THR A 34 -3.32 11.61 -3.37
N ARG A 35 -4.07 10.51 -3.49
CA ARG A 35 -5.38 10.36 -2.85
C ARG A 35 -5.30 10.66 -1.34
N ASP A 36 -4.29 10.12 -0.65
CA ASP A 36 -4.18 10.23 0.79
C ASP A 36 -3.82 11.64 1.26
N SER A 37 -3.24 12.45 0.37
CA SER A 37 -2.97 13.87 0.60
C SER A 37 -4.04 14.82 0.03
N ASP A 38 -5.12 14.30 -0.56
CA ASP A 38 -6.28 15.12 -0.96
C ASP A 38 -6.98 15.69 0.27
N LEU A 39 -7.20 17.02 0.31
CA LEU A 39 -7.73 17.70 1.49
C LEU A 39 -9.11 17.17 1.93
N ASP A 40 -9.99 16.97 0.95
CA ASP A 40 -11.36 16.55 1.24
C ASP A 40 -11.38 15.08 1.65
N PHE A 41 -10.58 14.21 1.01
CA PHE A 41 -10.44 12.81 1.40
C PHE A 41 -9.81 12.67 2.79
N PHE A 42 -8.74 13.41 3.07
CA PHE A 42 -8.10 13.46 4.38
C PHE A 42 -9.08 13.90 5.47
N SER A 43 -9.87 14.95 5.20
CA SER A 43 -10.85 15.45 6.17
C SER A 43 -11.95 14.43 6.47
N ASP A 44 -12.46 13.75 5.44
CA ASP A 44 -13.48 12.71 5.62
C ASP A 44 -12.90 11.46 6.31
N MET A 45 -11.68 11.08 5.98
CA MET A 45 -10.97 9.98 6.65
C MET A 45 -10.81 10.27 8.16
N VAL A 46 -10.41 11.49 8.53
CA VAL A 46 -10.29 11.87 9.94
C VAL A 46 -11.66 11.87 10.65
N ARG A 47 -12.73 12.35 10.00
CA ARG A 47 -14.10 12.31 10.54
C ARG A 47 -14.61 10.90 10.77
N SER A 48 -14.37 10.00 9.80
CA SER A 48 -14.86 8.61 9.85
C SER A 48 -14.24 7.78 10.99
N GLN A 49 -13.02 8.13 11.41
CA GLN A 49 -12.35 7.45 12.54
C GLN A 49 -12.90 7.88 13.92
N GLY A 50 -13.82 8.84 13.98
CA GLY A 50 -14.50 9.24 15.19
C GLY A 50 -13.68 10.15 16.13
N ALA A 51 -14.22 10.42 17.32
CA ALA A 51 -13.68 11.40 18.27
C ALA A 51 -12.24 11.15 18.77
N GLY A 52 -11.70 9.96 18.56
CA GLY A 52 -10.32 9.60 18.88
C GLY A 52 -9.28 10.03 17.83
N CYS A 53 -9.74 10.43 16.64
CA CYS A 53 -8.91 10.87 15.54
C CYS A 53 -9.02 12.40 15.37
N ARG A 54 -7.88 13.07 15.20
CA ARG A 54 -7.85 14.53 14.96
C ARG A 54 -6.71 14.87 14.00
N PRO A 55 -6.87 15.90 13.15
CA PRO A 55 -5.80 16.33 12.27
C PRO A 55 -4.60 16.84 13.03
N HIS A 56 -3.44 16.73 12.43
CA HIS A 56 -2.20 17.32 12.90
C HIS A 56 -1.40 17.77 11.68
N VAL A 57 -1.67 18.96 11.21
CA VAL A 57 -1.04 19.52 10.02
C VAL A 57 -0.05 20.59 10.43
N ILE A 58 1.23 20.35 10.13
CA ILE A 58 2.29 21.32 10.40
C ILE A 58 2.45 22.19 9.17
N VAL A 59 2.25 23.50 9.35
CA VAL A 59 2.37 24.52 8.30
C VAL A 59 3.67 25.27 8.52
N LEU A 60 4.56 25.21 7.54
CA LEU A 60 5.74 26.08 7.47
C LEU A 60 5.44 27.24 6.54
N SER A 61 5.55 28.46 7.06
CA SER A 61 5.31 29.68 6.29
C SER A 61 6.56 30.54 6.20
N ARG A 62 6.81 31.12 5.03
CA ARG A 62 7.83 32.14 4.77
C ARG A 62 7.15 33.44 4.33
N ASN A 63 7.54 34.54 4.92
CA ASN A 63 6.93 35.86 4.61
C ASN A 63 5.38 35.80 4.70
N SER A 64 4.85 35.18 5.74
CA SER A 64 3.41 35.00 6.01
C SER A 64 2.64 34.22 4.93
N ARG A 65 3.33 33.47 4.07
CA ARG A 65 2.71 32.57 3.09
C ARG A 65 3.13 31.12 3.34
N PRO A 66 2.21 30.15 3.26
CA PRO A 66 2.59 28.75 3.34
C PRO A 66 3.64 28.40 2.27
N ASP A 67 4.73 27.72 2.69
CA ASP A 67 5.79 27.25 1.82
C ASP A 67 5.84 25.71 1.79
N ALA A 68 5.52 25.06 2.92
CA ALA A 68 5.38 23.61 3.00
C ALA A 68 4.34 23.20 4.06
N LEU A 69 3.70 22.05 3.83
CA LEU A 69 2.82 21.39 4.79
C LEU A 69 3.30 19.97 5.05
N LEU A 70 3.16 19.51 6.29
CA LEU A 70 3.31 18.11 6.63
C LEU A 70 1.99 17.60 7.21
N VAL A 71 1.30 16.76 6.46
CA VAL A 71 -0.07 16.30 6.72
C VAL A 71 -0.06 15.01 7.53
N GLY A 72 -0.67 15.02 8.68
CA GLY A 72 -0.81 13.86 9.55
C GLY A 72 -2.03 13.96 10.45
N PHE A 73 -2.27 12.96 11.24
CA PHE A 73 -3.38 12.87 12.17
C PHE A 73 -3.02 12.04 13.40
N HIS A 74 -3.67 12.34 14.50
CA HIS A 74 -3.57 11.56 15.73
C HIS A 74 -4.64 10.50 15.79
N HIS A 75 -4.25 9.28 16.18
CA HIS A 75 -5.19 8.22 16.49
C HIS A 75 -4.57 7.22 17.48
N ARG A 76 -5.39 6.30 17.99
CA ARG A 76 -4.91 5.17 18.79
C ARG A 76 -4.77 3.95 17.90
N LYS A 77 -3.62 3.29 17.99
CA LYS A 77 -3.28 2.12 17.17
C LYS A 77 -2.80 0.98 18.05
N LYS A 78 -3.37 -0.21 17.87
CA LYS A 78 -2.83 -1.43 18.49
C LYS A 78 -1.68 -1.94 17.67
N VAL A 79 -0.46 -1.79 18.17
CA VAL A 79 0.76 -2.18 17.46
C VAL A 79 1.19 -3.57 17.92
N PRO A 80 1.26 -4.57 17.00
CA PRO A 80 1.70 -5.90 17.37
C PRO A 80 3.18 -5.91 17.73
N LEU A 81 3.50 -6.39 18.93
CA LEU A 81 4.84 -6.74 19.36
C LEU A 81 5.01 -8.23 19.33
N GLY A 82 6.01 -8.73 18.62
CA GLY A 82 6.19 -10.16 18.48
C GLY A 82 7.49 -10.56 17.79
N LEU A 83 7.65 -11.85 17.58
CA LEU A 83 8.79 -12.45 16.91
C LEU A 83 8.34 -13.02 15.55
N GLY A 84 8.69 -12.35 14.49
CA GLY A 84 8.23 -12.71 13.13
C GLY A 84 6.72 -12.63 13.02
N SER A 85 6.03 -13.74 12.73
CA SER A 85 4.57 -13.83 12.63
C SER A 85 3.85 -14.06 13.97
N VAL A 86 4.61 -14.36 15.05
CA VAL A 86 4.03 -14.61 16.37
C VAL A 86 3.86 -13.31 17.13
N THR A 87 2.62 -12.84 17.27
CA THR A 87 2.30 -11.69 18.10
C THR A 87 2.24 -12.12 19.58
N ILE A 88 3.06 -11.48 20.42
CA ILE A 88 3.11 -11.72 21.86
C ILE A 88 2.18 -10.77 22.59
N HIS A 89 2.16 -9.50 22.18
CA HIS A 89 1.37 -8.44 22.81
C HIS A 89 0.93 -7.40 21.76
N ARG A 90 -0.16 -6.69 22.04
CA ARG A 90 -0.68 -5.59 21.18
C ARG A 90 -0.98 -4.37 22.05
N PRO A 91 0.04 -3.63 22.49
CA PRO A 91 -0.19 -2.41 23.26
C PRO A 91 -0.93 -1.38 22.39
N GLU A 92 -1.80 -0.63 23.03
CA GLU A 92 -2.42 0.55 22.44
C GLU A 92 -1.48 1.74 22.59
N VAL A 93 -1.17 2.40 21.49
CA VAL A 93 -0.19 3.48 21.40
C VAL A 93 -0.88 4.68 20.75
N ASN A 94 -0.65 5.89 21.28
CA ASN A 94 -1.08 7.11 20.62
C ASN A 94 -0.09 7.44 19.50
N VAL A 95 -0.56 7.42 18.27
CA VAL A 95 0.28 7.61 17.09
C VAL A 95 -0.05 8.94 16.43
N LEU A 96 0.97 9.68 16.06
CA LEU A 96 0.92 10.76 15.08
C LEU A 96 1.33 10.13 13.74
N GLU A 97 0.37 9.77 12.90
CA GLU A 97 0.58 9.13 11.62
C GLU A 97 0.53 10.15 10.49
N PHE A 98 1.54 10.13 9.61
CA PHE A 98 1.61 11.00 8.44
C PHE A 98 1.11 10.25 7.21
N VAL A 99 0.26 10.92 6.42
CA VAL A 99 -0.33 10.31 5.23
C VAL A 99 0.70 10.14 4.12
N TYR A 100 0.48 9.18 3.24
CA TYR A 100 1.30 8.98 2.05
C TYR A 100 1.26 10.22 1.15
N GLY A 101 2.44 10.70 0.72
CA GLY A 101 2.53 11.94 -0.04
C GLY A 101 2.15 13.20 0.76
N GLY A 102 2.12 13.15 2.10
CA GLY A 102 1.69 14.23 2.98
C GLY A 102 2.68 15.38 3.16
N LEU A 103 3.88 15.32 2.60
CA LEU A 103 4.75 16.48 2.46
C LEU A 103 4.35 17.26 1.20
N LEU A 104 3.69 18.39 1.38
CA LEU A 104 3.18 19.24 0.30
C LEU A 104 3.99 20.53 0.19
N GLY A 105 4.10 21.09 -1.03
CA GLY A 105 4.82 22.32 -1.30
C GLY A 105 6.32 22.12 -1.44
N ASN A 106 7.12 23.00 -0.85
CA ASN A 106 8.59 23.04 -0.97
C ASN A 106 9.25 22.00 -0.06
N ALA A 107 9.69 20.89 -0.62
CA ALA A 107 10.34 19.77 0.07
C ALA A 107 11.87 19.94 0.25
N SER A 108 12.38 21.18 0.31
CA SER A 108 13.82 21.42 0.53
C SER A 108 14.30 20.83 1.85
N LYS A 109 15.57 20.48 1.92
CA LYS A 109 16.21 19.93 3.13
C LYS A 109 16.03 20.83 4.34
N GLU A 110 16.08 22.17 4.15
CA GLU A 110 15.83 23.14 5.22
C GLU A 110 14.40 23.01 5.77
N ASN A 111 13.39 22.95 4.89
CA ASN A 111 12.00 22.77 5.29
C ASN A 111 11.77 21.41 5.95
N CYS A 112 12.34 20.34 5.39
CA CYS A 112 12.25 19.00 5.97
C CYS A 112 12.87 18.96 7.38
N THR A 113 14.00 19.64 7.61
CA THR A 113 14.61 19.77 8.92
C THR A 113 13.66 20.46 9.91
N ALA A 114 13.13 21.62 9.54
CA ALA A 114 12.20 22.37 10.40
C ALA A 114 10.91 21.62 10.72
N LEU A 115 10.36 20.91 9.72
CA LEU A 115 9.15 20.08 9.88
C LEU A 115 9.40 18.89 10.82
N VAL A 116 10.52 18.16 10.67
CA VAL A 116 10.86 17.03 11.56
C VAL A 116 11.14 17.52 12.99
N GLU A 117 11.80 18.68 13.16
CA GLU A 117 11.96 19.29 14.47
C GLU A 117 10.61 19.66 15.11
N ALA A 118 9.65 20.14 14.32
CA ALA A 118 8.29 20.41 14.81
C ALA A 118 7.56 19.12 15.23
N VAL A 119 7.75 18.03 14.50
CA VAL A 119 7.26 16.70 14.90
C VAL A 119 7.88 16.28 16.24
N MET A 120 9.20 16.42 16.39
CA MET A 120 9.87 16.07 17.64
C MET A 120 9.39 16.93 18.82
N ARG A 121 9.13 18.22 18.62
CA ARG A 121 8.51 19.09 19.64
C ARG A 121 7.11 18.59 20.00
N SER A 122 6.27 18.25 19.00
CA SER A 122 4.94 17.69 19.26
C SER A 122 4.98 16.41 20.10
N LEU A 123 5.99 15.55 19.87
CA LEU A 123 6.21 14.36 20.70
C LEU A 123 6.68 14.70 22.12
N ALA A 124 7.58 15.66 22.27
CA ALA A 124 8.07 16.13 23.56
C ALA A 124 6.95 16.76 24.40
N ASP A 125 6.03 17.49 23.77
CA ASP A 125 4.84 18.08 24.41
C ASP A 125 3.79 17.01 24.82
N GLY A 126 4.05 15.73 24.54
CA GLY A 126 3.18 14.63 24.94
C GLY A 126 1.95 14.39 24.02
N ASN A 127 1.92 15.01 22.86
CA ASN A 127 0.80 14.88 21.91
C ASN A 127 0.63 13.45 21.36
N ALA A 128 1.71 12.68 21.25
CA ALA A 128 1.70 11.28 20.83
C ALA A 128 2.83 10.49 21.53
N ASP A 129 2.80 9.17 21.41
CA ASP A 129 3.88 8.26 21.85
C ASP A 129 4.90 8.04 20.75
N VAL A 130 4.42 8.03 19.50
CA VAL A 130 5.21 7.74 18.30
C VAL A 130 4.72 8.60 17.14
N ALA A 131 5.63 9.17 16.39
CA ALA A 131 5.37 9.70 15.04
C ALA A 131 5.72 8.61 14.02
N LEU A 132 4.85 8.39 13.01
CA LEU A 132 4.92 7.27 12.09
C LEU A 132 4.71 7.71 10.65
N TRP A 133 5.62 7.32 9.79
CA TRP A 133 5.45 7.26 8.33
C TRP A 133 5.44 5.78 7.92
N GLU A 134 4.35 5.29 7.37
CA GLU A 134 4.28 3.90 6.90
C GLU A 134 5.08 3.70 5.61
N GLN A 135 5.12 4.73 4.77
CA GLN A 135 5.80 4.72 3.48
C GLN A 135 6.47 6.08 3.25
N LEU A 136 7.78 6.08 3.20
CA LEU A 136 8.58 7.29 2.96
C LEU A 136 9.69 6.94 1.99
N ASP A 137 9.78 7.67 0.89
CA ASP A 137 10.84 7.49 -0.10
C ASP A 137 12.21 7.65 0.53
N VAL A 138 13.05 6.61 0.42
CA VAL A 138 14.40 6.60 1.02
C VAL A 138 15.36 7.61 0.40
N GLN A 139 15.02 8.15 -0.76
CA GLN A 139 15.81 9.18 -1.43
C GLN A 139 15.38 10.60 -1.04
N SER A 140 14.28 10.75 -0.28
CA SER A 140 13.77 12.07 0.11
C SER A 140 14.58 12.71 1.24
N ASP A 141 14.67 14.05 1.21
CA ASP A 141 15.25 14.81 2.32
C ASP A 141 14.48 14.60 3.62
N LEU A 142 13.15 14.40 3.54
CA LEU A 142 12.33 14.11 4.73
C LEU A 142 12.76 12.80 5.41
N TYR A 143 13.03 11.75 4.64
CA TYR A 143 13.55 10.48 5.16
C TYR A 143 14.91 10.68 5.84
N ALA A 144 15.82 11.39 5.20
CA ALA A 144 17.14 11.66 5.74
C ALA A 144 17.04 12.43 7.07
N CYS A 145 16.19 13.46 7.14
CA CYS A 145 15.95 14.25 8.36
C CYS A 145 15.30 13.40 9.46
N ALA A 146 14.27 12.60 9.13
CA ALA A 146 13.59 11.75 10.10
C ALA A 146 14.49 10.70 10.75
N LEU A 147 15.55 10.26 10.04
CA LEU A 147 16.54 9.33 10.59
C LEU A 147 17.70 10.00 11.31
N GLN A 148 18.10 11.21 10.92
CA GLN A 148 19.32 11.83 11.40
C GLN A 148 19.09 12.78 12.59
N LEU A 149 17.99 13.54 12.60
CA LEU A 149 17.72 14.54 13.64
C LEU A 149 17.38 13.93 15.00
N PRO A 150 16.56 12.84 15.11
CA PRO A 150 16.29 12.27 16.42
C PRO A 150 17.55 11.67 17.03
N SER A 151 17.67 11.77 18.38
CA SER A 151 18.76 11.12 19.11
C SER A 151 18.74 9.59 18.90
N ALA A 152 19.84 8.90 19.15
CA ALA A 152 19.95 7.46 18.96
C ALA A 152 18.89 6.66 19.76
N VAL A 153 18.41 7.21 20.89
CA VAL A 153 17.39 6.56 21.73
C VAL A 153 15.98 6.70 21.16
N LEU A 154 15.72 7.75 20.35
CA LEU A 154 14.39 8.08 19.85
C LEU A 154 14.14 7.66 18.39
N ARG A 155 15.23 7.42 17.64
CA ARG A 155 15.15 7.07 16.22
C ARG A 155 14.76 5.62 15.97
N ASP A 156 14.21 5.37 14.80
CA ASP A 156 13.94 4.00 14.34
C ASP A 156 15.23 3.21 14.07
N HIS A 157 15.29 2.01 14.61
CA HIS A 157 16.38 1.05 14.38
C HIS A 157 15.94 -0.15 13.53
N SER A 158 14.65 -0.26 13.22
CA SER A 158 14.10 -1.45 12.56
C SER A 158 14.24 -1.43 11.02
N ARG A 159 14.42 -0.27 10.40
CA ARG A 159 14.60 -0.05 8.94
C ARG A 159 13.84 -1.06 8.07
N CYS A 160 12.52 -1.00 8.10
CA CYS A 160 11.69 -1.83 7.25
C CYS A 160 11.65 -1.20 5.84
N LEU A 161 12.48 -1.73 4.93
CA LEU A 161 12.48 -1.32 3.53
C LEU A 161 11.39 -2.07 2.76
N LEU A 162 10.69 -1.36 1.90
CA LEU A 162 9.60 -1.83 1.09
C LEU A 162 9.87 -1.49 -0.38
N ASP A 163 9.67 -2.44 -1.28
CA ASP A 163 9.64 -2.17 -2.71
C ASP A 163 8.23 -1.74 -3.08
N HIS A 164 8.06 -0.53 -3.58
CA HIS A 164 6.81 0.01 -4.11
C HIS A 164 6.82 -0.07 -5.64
N TRP A 165 5.84 -0.75 -6.21
CA TRP A 165 5.81 -1.08 -7.64
C TRP A 165 4.76 -0.27 -8.39
N PHE A 166 5.19 0.29 -9.52
CA PHE A 166 4.33 1.02 -10.42
C PHE A 166 4.43 0.45 -11.84
N MET A 167 3.42 0.71 -12.64
CA MET A 167 3.42 0.47 -14.07
C MET A 167 2.98 1.72 -14.81
N ASN A 168 3.83 2.24 -15.71
CA ASN A 168 3.35 3.19 -16.71
C ASN A 168 2.27 2.50 -17.54
N PHE A 169 1.06 3.05 -17.53
CA PHE A 169 -0.09 2.43 -18.20
C PHE A 169 0.11 2.40 -19.71
N PRO A 170 0.12 1.23 -20.33
CA PRO A 170 0.50 1.05 -21.74
C PRO A 170 -0.64 1.32 -22.73
N GLN A 171 -1.73 1.94 -22.30
CA GLN A 171 -2.90 2.26 -23.13
C GLN A 171 -3.55 1.02 -23.74
N GLY A 172 -3.87 0.04 -22.91
CA GLY A 172 -4.61 -1.15 -23.26
C GLY A 172 -3.81 -2.44 -23.26
N LEU A 173 -4.53 -3.54 -23.46
CA LEU A 173 -3.99 -4.89 -23.37
C LEU A 173 -2.94 -5.19 -24.46
N ASP A 174 -3.20 -4.80 -25.70
CA ASP A 174 -2.28 -5.09 -26.81
C ASP A 174 -0.96 -4.35 -26.66
N ALA A 175 -0.99 -3.05 -26.29
CA ALA A 175 0.22 -2.28 -26.04
C ALA A 175 1.00 -2.85 -24.85
N PHE A 176 0.31 -3.29 -23.79
CA PHE A 176 0.92 -3.98 -22.66
C PHE A 176 1.61 -5.28 -23.11
N LEU A 177 0.93 -6.12 -23.86
CA LEU A 177 1.50 -7.38 -24.35
C LEU A 177 2.71 -7.15 -25.26
N LEU A 178 2.70 -6.09 -26.07
CA LEU A 178 3.83 -5.71 -26.93
C LEU A 178 5.06 -5.24 -26.12
N SER A 179 4.85 -4.61 -24.98
CA SER A 179 5.94 -4.16 -24.10
C SER A 179 6.70 -5.32 -23.43
N LEU A 180 6.09 -6.51 -23.39
CA LEU A 180 6.69 -7.71 -22.78
C LEU A 180 7.60 -8.46 -23.74
N GLY A 181 8.62 -9.13 -23.20
CA GLY A 181 9.45 -10.07 -23.96
C GLY A 181 8.62 -11.20 -24.59
N ALA A 182 9.02 -11.70 -25.74
CA ALA A 182 8.26 -12.68 -26.55
C ALA A 182 7.80 -13.92 -25.76
N LYS A 183 8.68 -14.45 -24.88
CA LYS A 183 8.36 -15.63 -24.03
C LYS A 183 7.27 -15.32 -23.02
N GLN A 184 7.34 -14.17 -22.34
CA GLN A 184 6.35 -13.75 -21.35
C GLN A 184 5.00 -13.44 -22.01
N ARG A 185 5.01 -12.71 -23.12
CA ARG A 185 3.83 -12.42 -23.93
C ARG A 185 3.11 -13.69 -24.37
N SER A 186 3.84 -14.66 -24.94
CA SER A 186 3.27 -15.96 -25.36
C SER A 186 2.65 -16.72 -24.17
N LYS A 187 3.33 -16.74 -23.01
CA LYS A 187 2.82 -17.37 -21.78
C LYS A 187 1.53 -16.71 -21.29
N LEU A 188 1.46 -15.37 -21.28
CA LEU A 188 0.25 -14.66 -20.85
C LEU A 188 -0.92 -14.86 -21.82
N ARG A 189 -0.68 -14.74 -23.13
CA ARG A 189 -1.72 -15.01 -24.14
C ARG A 189 -2.27 -16.43 -24.00
N ARG A 190 -1.42 -17.43 -23.81
CA ARG A 190 -1.86 -18.82 -23.62
C ARG A 190 -2.72 -18.98 -22.36
N LYS A 191 -2.32 -18.36 -21.23
CA LYS A 191 -3.11 -18.40 -20.00
C LYS A 191 -4.46 -17.73 -20.18
N TYR A 192 -4.49 -16.57 -20.80
CA TYR A 192 -5.72 -15.82 -21.07
C TYR A 192 -6.68 -16.64 -21.95
N GLN A 193 -6.19 -17.19 -23.07
CA GLN A 193 -6.98 -18.03 -23.96
C GLN A 193 -7.45 -19.34 -23.31
N LYS A 194 -6.63 -19.93 -22.42
CA LYS A 194 -7.04 -21.12 -21.66
C LYS A 194 -8.29 -20.83 -20.82
N VAL A 195 -8.33 -19.72 -20.13
CA VAL A 195 -9.49 -19.32 -19.31
C VAL A 195 -10.71 -19.07 -20.20
N LEU A 196 -10.56 -18.26 -21.24
CA LEU A 196 -11.65 -17.99 -22.20
C LEU A 196 -12.25 -19.27 -22.78
N ASN A 197 -11.42 -20.22 -23.23
CA ASN A 197 -11.88 -21.46 -23.83
C ASN A 197 -12.51 -22.42 -22.81
N SER A 198 -11.99 -22.45 -21.57
CA SER A 198 -12.51 -23.35 -20.53
C SER A 198 -13.88 -22.91 -19.98
N PHE A 199 -14.18 -21.64 -20.06
CA PHE A 199 -15.38 -21.04 -19.44
C PHE A 199 -16.19 -20.19 -20.44
N ALA A 200 -16.08 -20.49 -21.75
CA ALA A 200 -16.82 -19.79 -22.80
C ALA A 200 -18.33 -19.78 -22.50
N GLY A 201 -18.93 -18.58 -22.50
CA GLY A 201 -20.36 -18.38 -22.21
C GLY A 201 -20.77 -18.55 -20.73
N ARG A 202 -19.83 -18.91 -19.85
CA ARG A 202 -20.06 -19.14 -18.42
C ARG A 202 -19.32 -18.11 -17.53
N MET A 203 -18.54 -17.23 -18.13
CA MET A 203 -17.67 -16.30 -17.46
C MET A 203 -18.09 -14.86 -17.76
N GLN A 204 -18.07 -14.00 -16.74
CA GLN A 204 -18.35 -12.57 -16.86
C GLN A 204 -17.45 -11.79 -15.92
N VAL A 205 -16.91 -10.67 -16.40
CA VAL A 205 -16.31 -9.64 -15.53
C VAL A 205 -17.34 -8.52 -15.35
N ARG A 206 -17.61 -8.17 -14.10
CA ARG A 206 -18.49 -7.04 -13.74
C ARG A 206 -17.67 -5.94 -13.09
N SER A 207 -17.93 -4.69 -13.48
CA SER A 207 -17.33 -3.52 -12.86
C SER A 207 -18.36 -2.81 -11.98
N PHE A 208 -17.91 -2.37 -10.78
CA PHE A 208 -18.73 -1.69 -9.78
C PHE A 208 -18.08 -0.35 -9.48
N ARG A 209 -18.81 0.73 -9.68
CA ARG A 209 -18.29 2.11 -9.58
C ARG A 209 -19.21 3.03 -8.82
N ALA A 210 -20.52 2.75 -8.83
CA ALA A 210 -21.54 3.61 -8.23
C ALA A 210 -21.79 3.28 -6.75
N VAL A 211 -22.31 4.24 -6.00
CA VAL A 211 -22.68 4.05 -4.59
C VAL A 211 -23.66 2.89 -4.39
N ALA A 212 -24.61 2.74 -5.34
CA ALA A 212 -25.61 1.65 -5.29
C ALA A 212 -25.00 0.24 -5.41
N ASP A 213 -23.80 0.13 -6.00
CA ASP A 213 -23.13 -1.14 -6.28
C ASP A 213 -22.28 -1.61 -5.08
N VAL A 214 -21.96 -0.73 -4.14
CA VAL A 214 -20.94 -0.97 -3.11
C VAL A 214 -21.28 -2.15 -2.22
N GLU A 215 -22.51 -2.28 -1.79
CA GLU A 215 -22.93 -3.38 -0.88
C GLU A 215 -22.79 -4.75 -1.54
N GLN A 216 -23.23 -4.88 -2.80
CA GLN A 216 -23.07 -6.13 -3.55
C GLN A 216 -21.59 -6.46 -3.78
N ALA A 217 -20.80 -5.45 -4.19
CA ALA A 217 -19.38 -5.64 -4.42
C ALA A 217 -18.62 -6.07 -3.14
N ILE A 218 -18.94 -5.47 -1.99
CA ILE A 218 -18.36 -5.86 -0.69
C ILE A 218 -18.71 -7.31 -0.33
N SER A 219 -19.96 -7.71 -0.51
CA SER A 219 -20.40 -9.08 -0.24
C SER A 219 -19.62 -10.10 -1.07
N ASP A 220 -19.49 -9.86 -2.38
CA ASP A 220 -18.79 -10.76 -3.29
C ASP A 220 -17.28 -10.76 -3.03
N MET A 221 -16.68 -9.60 -2.77
CA MET A 221 -15.26 -9.50 -2.38
C MET A 221 -14.96 -10.24 -1.08
N GLU A 222 -15.85 -10.14 -0.07
CA GLU A 222 -15.68 -10.84 1.20
C GLU A 222 -15.80 -12.36 1.01
N GLU A 223 -16.72 -12.83 0.16
CA GLU A 223 -16.85 -14.25 -0.19
C GLU A 223 -15.55 -14.80 -0.79
N ILE A 224 -14.99 -14.09 -1.79
CA ILE A 224 -13.72 -14.46 -2.42
C ILE A 224 -12.57 -14.39 -1.39
N ALA A 225 -12.52 -13.31 -0.61
CA ALA A 225 -11.44 -13.09 0.35
C ALA A 225 -11.35 -14.23 1.38
N ARG A 226 -12.49 -14.72 1.90
CA ARG A 226 -12.55 -15.86 2.83
C ARG A 226 -11.92 -17.13 2.27
N LYS A 227 -12.01 -17.35 0.97
CA LYS A 227 -11.47 -18.52 0.26
C LYS A 227 -10.02 -18.29 -0.20
N SER A 228 -9.48 -17.09 -0.04
CA SER A 228 -8.13 -16.73 -0.48
C SER A 228 -7.05 -17.18 0.49
N VAL A 229 -5.84 -17.43 -0.04
CA VAL A 229 -4.64 -17.70 0.76
C VAL A 229 -4.30 -16.53 1.69
N LYS A 230 -4.50 -15.29 1.24
CA LYS A 230 -4.22 -14.09 2.05
C LYS A 230 -5.01 -14.10 3.37
N ARG A 231 -6.29 -14.45 3.33
CA ARG A 231 -7.16 -14.50 4.52
C ARG A 231 -6.74 -15.58 5.52
N GLN A 232 -6.22 -16.71 5.04
CA GLN A 232 -5.71 -17.79 5.92
C GLN A 232 -4.53 -17.30 6.79
N PHE A 233 -3.81 -16.29 6.32
CA PHE A 233 -2.71 -15.64 7.04
C PHE A 233 -3.10 -14.36 7.78
N GLY A 234 -4.38 -14.04 7.85
CA GLY A 234 -4.88 -12.91 8.61
C GLY A 234 -4.71 -11.55 7.94
N TYR A 235 -4.46 -11.49 6.63
CA TYR A 235 -4.36 -10.25 5.86
C TYR A 235 -5.18 -10.27 4.57
N GLY A 236 -5.22 -9.16 3.85
CA GLY A 236 -6.03 -8.97 2.66
C GLY A 236 -7.30 -8.17 2.96
N PHE A 237 -8.33 -8.35 2.15
CA PHE A 237 -9.59 -7.66 2.32
C PHE A 237 -10.40 -8.24 3.50
N PHE A 238 -10.96 -7.35 4.33
CA PHE A 238 -11.90 -7.66 5.40
C PHE A 238 -13.07 -6.70 5.30
N ASP A 239 -14.27 -7.22 5.32
CA ASP A 239 -15.47 -6.41 5.43
C ASP A 239 -15.57 -5.81 6.85
N THR A 240 -15.22 -4.55 6.97
CA THR A 240 -15.28 -3.76 8.21
C THR A 240 -16.02 -2.46 7.95
N ALA A 241 -16.62 -1.87 9.01
CA ALA A 241 -17.31 -0.59 8.91
C ALA A 241 -16.40 0.49 8.27
N GLN A 242 -15.12 0.54 8.67
CA GLN A 242 -14.16 1.51 8.13
C GLN A 242 -13.94 1.33 6.61
N ILE A 243 -13.80 0.07 6.13
CA ILE A 243 -13.64 -0.21 4.70
C ILE A 243 -14.91 0.14 3.93
N ARG A 244 -16.10 -0.16 4.49
CA ARG A 244 -17.37 0.23 3.87
C ARG A 244 -17.50 1.74 3.68
N GLU A 245 -17.21 2.50 4.72
CA GLU A 245 -17.21 3.97 4.64
C GLU A 245 -16.21 4.50 3.60
N GLN A 246 -15.00 3.93 3.57
CA GLN A 246 -13.97 4.31 2.59
C GLN A 246 -14.43 4.02 1.16
N LEU A 247 -15.01 2.86 0.88
CA LEU A 247 -15.49 2.50 -0.47
C LEU A 247 -16.69 3.37 -0.88
N LEU A 248 -17.61 3.67 0.03
CA LEU A 248 -18.72 4.59 -0.21
C LEU A 248 -18.21 5.99 -0.55
N LEU A 249 -17.21 6.50 0.18
CA LEU A 249 -16.58 7.77 -0.09
C LEU A 249 -15.90 7.79 -1.48
N GLN A 250 -15.16 6.74 -1.81
CA GLN A 250 -14.55 6.60 -3.14
C GLN A 250 -15.60 6.55 -4.25
N ALA A 251 -16.71 5.84 -4.04
CA ALA A 251 -17.82 5.77 -5.00
C ALA A 251 -18.49 7.13 -5.19
N THR A 252 -18.77 7.84 -4.10
CA THR A 252 -19.38 9.20 -4.13
C THR A 252 -18.52 10.18 -4.90
N ARG A 253 -17.19 10.03 -4.87
CA ARG A 253 -16.24 10.86 -5.61
C ARG A 253 -15.95 10.39 -7.03
N GLY A 254 -16.54 9.26 -7.45
CA GLY A 254 -16.28 8.65 -8.76
C GLY A 254 -14.90 7.99 -8.89
N TRP A 255 -14.20 7.80 -7.78
CA TRP A 255 -12.86 7.21 -7.75
C TRP A 255 -12.85 5.69 -7.65
N LEU A 256 -13.94 5.07 -7.19
CA LEU A 256 -14.03 3.63 -6.97
C LEU A 256 -13.91 2.85 -8.27
N ARG A 257 -13.06 1.82 -8.25
CA ARG A 257 -12.92 0.83 -9.32
C ARG A 257 -12.87 -0.56 -8.70
N ILE A 258 -13.95 -1.31 -8.84
CA ILE A 258 -13.99 -2.73 -8.44
C ILE A 258 -14.32 -3.55 -9.68
N TYR A 259 -13.56 -4.61 -9.88
CA TYR A 259 -13.78 -5.60 -10.93
C TYR A 259 -13.86 -6.97 -10.28
N ILE A 260 -14.89 -7.73 -10.62
CA ILE A 260 -15.10 -9.09 -10.11
C ILE A 260 -15.31 -10.04 -11.28
N LEU A 261 -14.53 -11.10 -11.30
CA LEU A 261 -14.68 -12.21 -12.23
C LEU A 261 -15.65 -13.22 -11.64
N TYR A 262 -16.71 -13.54 -12.39
CA TYR A 262 -17.67 -14.58 -12.08
C TYR A 262 -17.52 -15.75 -13.06
N VAL A 263 -17.75 -16.96 -12.56
CA VAL A 263 -17.91 -18.18 -13.36
C VAL A 263 -19.15 -18.89 -12.85
N ASP A 264 -20.11 -19.17 -13.74
CA ASP A 264 -21.45 -19.70 -13.39
C ASP A 264 -22.11 -18.88 -12.26
N GLU A 265 -22.07 -17.54 -12.37
CA GLU A 265 -22.56 -16.57 -11.39
C GLU A 265 -21.83 -16.58 -10.03
N ASN A 266 -20.85 -17.46 -9.80
CA ASN A 266 -20.07 -17.48 -8.56
C ASN A 266 -18.87 -16.53 -8.65
N PRO A 267 -18.62 -15.68 -7.65
CA PRO A 267 -17.49 -14.77 -7.64
C PRO A 267 -16.18 -15.54 -7.37
N VAL A 268 -15.19 -15.36 -8.25
CA VAL A 268 -13.94 -16.15 -8.27
C VAL A 268 -12.71 -15.31 -7.95
N SER A 269 -12.65 -14.10 -8.48
CA SER A 269 -11.50 -13.20 -8.28
C SER A 269 -11.97 -11.76 -8.30
N PHE A 270 -11.32 -10.91 -7.50
CA PHE A 270 -11.58 -9.48 -7.54
C PHE A 270 -10.30 -8.66 -7.56
N TRP A 271 -10.43 -7.46 -8.10
CA TRP A 271 -9.48 -6.38 -8.06
C TRP A 271 -10.21 -5.09 -7.66
N GLN A 272 -9.82 -4.50 -6.55
CA GLN A 272 -10.39 -3.24 -6.07
C GLN A 272 -9.29 -2.19 -6.01
N GLY A 273 -9.59 -1.01 -6.50
CA GLY A 273 -8.68 0.11 -6.51
C GLY A 273 -9.37 1.46 -6.56
N THR A 274 -8.55 2.48 -6.51
CA THR A 274 -8.95 3.88 -6.50
C THR A 274 -8.32 4.61 -7.67
N LEU A 275 -9.14 5.16 -8.55
CA LEU A 275 -8.69 6.08 -9.60
C LEU A 275 -8.70 7.51 -9.04
N TYR A 276 -7.52 8.04 -8.75
CA TYR A 276 -7.34 9.42 -8.33
C TYR A 276 -6.55 10.17 -9.39
N GLU A 277 -7.13 11.19 -9.96
CA GLU A 277 -6.59 11.89 -11.13
C GLU A 277 -6.23 10.90 -12.24
N ARG A 278 -4.95 10.68 -12.49
CA ARG A 278 -4.43 9.79 -13.55
C ARG A 278 -3.71 8.55 -12.99
N PHE A 279 -3.83 8.31 -11.66
CA PHE A 279 -3.23 7.19 -10.96
C PHE A 279 -4.30 6.21 -10.54
N LEU A 280 -4.14 4.95 -10.93
CA LEU A 280 -4.99 3.85 -10.50
C LEU A 280 -4.27 3.05 -9.43
N HIS A 281 -4.68 3.23 -8.17
CA HIS A 281 -4.10 2.50 -7.04
C HIS A 281 -4.79 1.16 -6.88
N ALA A 282 -4.01 0.07 -6.76
CA ALA A 282 -4.50 -1.26 -6.45
C ALA A 282 -4.57 -1.45 -4.93
N ASP A 283 -5.74 -1.25 -4.34
CA ASP A 283 -5.90 -1.31 -2.89
C ASP A 283 -6.03 -2.77 -2.39
N HIS A 284 -6.93 -3.56 -2.99
CA HIS A 284 -7.16 -4.95 -2.60
C HIS A 284 -7.33 -5.88 -3.80
N THR A 285 -6.69 -7.04 -3.74
CA THR A 285 -6.84 -8.10 -4.73
C THR A 285 -6.89 -9.46 -4.07
N ALA A 286 -7.79 -10.33 -4.50
CA ALA A 286 -7.81 -11.72 -4.09
C ALA A 286 -8.46 -12.62 -5.15
N PHE A 287 -8.27 -13.92 -4.99
CA PHE A 287 -9.01 -14.94 -5.74
C PHE A 287 -9.24 -16.18 -4.86
N ASP A 288 -10.26 -16.94 -5.16
CA ASP A 288 -10.56 -18.22 -4.53
C ASP A 288 -9.46 -19.23 -4.91
N SER A 289 -8.79 -19.80 -3.89
CA SER A 289 -7.65 -20.72 -4.06
C SER A 289 -8.00 -21.96 -4.89
N ALA A 290 -9.25 -22.39 -4.92
CA ALA A 290 -9.70 -23.52 -5.74
C ALA A 290 -9.48 -23.28 -7.25
N TRP A 291 -9.39 -22.01 -7.68
CA TRP A 291 -9.20 -21.60 -9.06
C TRP A 291 -7.74 -21.32 -9.43
N SER A 292 -6.77 -21.62 -8.55
CA SER A 292 -5.35 -21.29 -8.73
C SER A 292 -4.77 -21.79 -10.07
N ALA A 293 -5.16 -22.98 -10.53
CA ALA A 293 -4.74 -23.59 -11.82
C ALA A 293 -5.08 -22.75 -13.06
N PHE A 294 -6.05 -21.85 -12.94
CA PHE A 294 -6.47 -20.96 -14.04
C PHE A 294 -5.85 -19.55 -13.94
N SER A 295 -5.15 -19.24 -12.84
CA SER A 295 -4.56 -17.90 -12.60
C SER A 295 -5.59 -16.75 -12.76
N PRO A 296 -6.74 -16.79 -12.06
CA PRO A 296 -7.86 -15.87 -12.31
C PRO A 296 -7.50 -14.40 -12.05
N GLY A 297 -6.59 -14.13 -11.11
CA GLY A 297 -6.12 -12.76 -10.87
C GLY A 297 -5.30 -12.18 -12.02
N ILE A 298 -4.55 -13.01 -12.77
CA ILE A 298 -3.85 -12.57 -13.99
C ILE A 298 -4.86 -12.31 -15.09
N PHE A 299 -5.83 -13.23 -15.28
CA PHE A 299 -6.88 -13.07 -16.27
C PHE A 299 -7.63 -11.76 -16.04
N LEU A 300 -8.12 -11.54 -14.82
CA LEU A 300 -8.87 -10.33 -14.44
C LEU A 300 -8.03 -9.05 -14.66
N PHE A 301 -6.74 -9.07 -14.34
CA PHE A 301 -5.87 -7.91 -14.58
C PHE A 301 -5.74 -7.58 -16.07
N LEU A 302 -5.61 -8.58 -16.94
CA LEU A 302 -5.53 -8.36 -18.38
C LEU A 302 -6.85 -7.81 -18.95
N ASP A 303 -7.97 -8.28 -18.46
CA ASP A 303 -9.31 -7.78 -18.82
C ASP A 303 -9.50 -6.31 -18.37
N ILE A 304 -9.02 -5.98 -17.16
CA ILE A 304 -9.04 -4.60 -16.66
C ILE A 304 -8.23 -3.66 -17.56
N LEU A 305 -7.06 -4.08 -18.07
CA LEU A 305 -6.27 -3.23 -18.98
C LEU A 305 -7.03 -2.88 -20.26
N GLU A 306 -7.90 -3.76 -20.72
CA GLU A 306 -8.76 -3.53 -21.89
C GLU A 306 -9.88 -2.53 -21.55
N ASP A 307 -10.55 -2.67 -20.40
CA ASP A 307 -11.61 -1.75 -19.96
C ASP A 307 -11.07 -0.33 -19.67
N LEU A 308 -9.80 -0.22 -19.27
CA LEU A 308 -9.17 1.04 -18.91
C LEU A 308 -8.54 1.80 -20.09
N GLN A 309 -8.46 1.21 -21.28
CA GLN A 309 -7.71 1.79 -22.41
C GLN A 309 -8.21 3.17 -22.83
N ASP A 310 -9.52 3.44 -22.71
CA ASP A 310 -10.15 4.70 -23.09
C ASP A 310 -10.20 5.71 -21.92
N GLN A 311 -9.60 5.36 -20.77
CA GLN A 311 -9.53 6.26 -19.61
C GLN A 311 -8.18 6.99 -19.57
N ASP A 312 -8.19 8.25 -19.13
CA ASP A 312 -6.97 9.06 -19.02
C ASP A 312 -6.11 8.65 -17.82
N ILE A 313 -5.57 7.42 -17.88
CA ILE A 313 -4.70 6.85 -16.85
C ILE A 313 -3.25 6.90 -17.33
N LYS A 314 -2.36 7.37 -16.47
CA LYS A 314 -0.90 7.37 -16.71
C LYS A 314 -0.20 6.21 -16.04
N THR A 315 -0.60 5.90 -14.82
CA THR A 315 0.15 5.00 -13.95
C THR A 315 -0.80 4.09 -13.19
N ILE A 316 -0.47 2.81 -13.13
CA ILE A 316 -1.06 1.88 -12.18
C ILE A 316 -0.07 1.70 -11.03
N ASP A 317 -0.54 1.98 -9.83
CA ASP A 317 0.20 1.80 -8.58
C ASP A 317 -0.22 0.48 -7.94
N PHE A 318 0.72 -0.46 -7.87
CA PHE A 318 0.47 -1.77 -7.25
C PHE A 318 0.70 -1.77 -5.73
N GLY A 319 1.21 -0.66 -5.19
CA GLY A 319 1.56 -0.54 -3.78
C GLY A 319 2.84 -1.26 -3.40
N CYS A 320 3.08 -1.31 -2.09
CA CYS A 320 4.25 -1.96 -1.53
C CYS A 320 4.05 -3.46 -1.38
N GLY A 321 5.07 -4.24 -1.69
CA GLY A 321 5.10 -5.66 -1.39
C GLY A 321 5.90 -6.53 -2.34
N ASP A 322 6.00 -7.80 -1.94
CA ASP A 322 6.72 -8.86 -2.66
C ASP A 322 5.84 -9.61 -3.67
N GLY A 323 4.69 -9.07 -4.03
CA GLY A 323 3.74 -9.72 -4.94
C GLY A 323 4.38 -10.08 -6.27
N GLN A 324 4.29 -11.37 -6.67
CA GLN A 324 4.86 -11.82 -7.94
C GLN A 324 4.22 -11.10 -9.13
N LEU A 325 2.94 -10.76 -9.03
CA LEU A 325 2.20 -10.03 -10.05
C LEU A 325 2.83 -8.64 -10.27
N TYR A 326 3.16 -7.95 -9.20
CA TYR A 326 3.76 -6.62 -9.24
C TYR A 326 5.16 -6.63 -9.85
N LYS A 327 6.00 -7.60 -9.47
CA LYS A 327 7.34 -7.80 -10.06
C LYS A 327 7.30 -8.22 -11.53
N CYS A 328 6.20 -8.88 -11.96
CA CYS A 328 6.05 -9.28 -13.37
C CYS A 328 5.55 -8.17 -14.27
N PHE A 329 4.77 -7.24 -13.74
CA PHE A 329 4.07 -6.21 -14.53
C PHE A 329 4.53 -4.80 -14.21
N GLY A 330 5.07 -4.55 -13.01
CA GLY A 330 5.71 -3.28 -12.66
C GLY A 330 6.95 -3.04 -13.53
N ASN A 331 7.06 -1.85 -14.09
CA ASN A 331 8.23 -1.41 -14.85
C ASN A 331 8.98 -0.26 -14.18
N MET A 332 8.48 0.21 -13.05
CA MET A 332 9.12 1.17 -12.16
C MET A 332 8.97 0.71 -10.71
N HIS A 333 9.97 0.97 -9.90
CA HIS A 333 9.88 0.75 -8.46
C HIS A 333 10.62 1.85 -7.71
N LEU A 334 10.11 2.15 -6.52
CA LEU A 334 10.74 3.00 -5.52
C LEU A 334 11.09 2.16 -4.30
N HIS A 335 12.16 2.53 -3.62
CA HIS A 335 12.44 2.00 -2.30
C HIS A 335 11.86 2.96 -1.27
N GLU A 336 10.92 2.47 -0.51
CA GLU A 336 10.30 3.19 0.59
C GLU A 336 10.66 2.55 1.91
N ALA A 337 10.50 3.28 2.99
CA ALA A 337 10.74 2.78 4.31
C ALA A 337 9.60 3.18 5.25
N ARG A 338 9.30 2.29 6.18
CA ARG A 338 8.58 2.66 7.38
C ARG A 338 9.56 3.33 8.32
N VAL A 339 9.20 4.52 8.83
CA VAL A 339 10.02 5.31 9.76
C VAL A 339 9.19 5.70 10.97
N GLN A 340 9.76 5.54 12.15
CA GLN A 340 9.13 5.97 13.39
C GLN A 340 10.09 6.80 14.25
N ILE A 341 9.55 7.82 14.93
CA ILE A 341 10.25 8.62 15.93
C ILE A 341 9.51 8.46 17.24
N CYS A 342 10.21 8.08 18.29
CA CYS A 342 9.63 7.84 19.60
C CYS A 342 9.60 9.12 20.44
N ALA A 343 8.56 9.30 21.26
CA ALA A 343 8.48 10.40 22.20
C ALA A 343 9.49 10.21 23.35
N PRO A 344 10.06 11.30 23.91
CA PRO A 344 11.00 11.24 25.02
C PRO A 344 10.26 11.06 26.37
N LYS A 345 9.38 10.05 26.47
CA LYS A 345 8.67 9.67 27.68
C LYS A 345 8.82 8.19 27.98
N LEU A 346 8.81 7.82 29.26
CA LEU A 346 9.16 6.47 29.71
C LEU A 346 8.32 5.37 29.05
N SER A 347 7.00 5.54 28.96
CA SER A 347 6.10 4.56 28.33
C SER A 347 6.42 4.34 26.85
N ALA A 348 6.69 5.41 26.12
CA ALA A 348 7.05 5.35 24.72
C ALA A 348 8.43 4.71 24.50
N LEU A 349 9.40 5.03 25.37
CA LEU A 349 10.74 4.43 25.34
C LEU A 349 10.71 2.95 25.65
N GLN A 350 9.88 2.51 26.60
CA GLN A 350 9.68 1.08 26.88
C GLN A 350 9.10 0.34 25.66
N PHE A 351 8.08 0.92 25.04
CA PHE A 351 7.52 0.38 23.79
C PHE A 351 8.58 0.29 22.70
N HIS A 352 9.33 1.37 22.49
CA HIS A 352 10.38 1.46 21.47
C HIS A 352 11.50 0.43 21.70
N LEU A 353 11.94 0.26 22.95
CA LEU A 353 12.94 -0.73 23.33
C LEU A 353 12.45 -2.17 23.03
N LEU A 354 11.21 -2.49 23.43
CA LEU A 354 10.61 -3.78 23.16
C LEU A 354 10.46 -4.05 21.65
N HIS A 355 10.01 -3.06 20.90
CA HIS A 355 9.89 -3.14 19.44
C HIS A 355 11.26 -3.39 18.80
N THR A 356 12.27 -2.63 19.19
CA THR A 356 13.65 -2.77 18.70
C THR A 356 14.23 -4.13 19.05
N LEU A 357 14.06 -4.58 20.31
CA LEU A 357 14.54 -5.87 20.77
C LEU A 357 13.90 -7.04 20.00
N THR A 358 12.56 -7.03 19.85
CA THR A 358 11.85 -8.07 19.08
C THR A 358 12.29 -8.09 17.62
N HIS A 359 12.58 -6.94 17.03
CA HIS A 359 13.14 -6.86 15.68
C HIS A 359 14.52 -7.54 15.58
N TYR A 360 15.46 -7.20 16.47
CA TYR A 360 16.82 -7.78 16.45
C TYR A 360 16.81 -9.25 16.79
N VAL A 361 16.00 -9.70 17.76
CA VAL A 361 15.83 -11.14 18.06
C VAL A 361 15.30 -11.88 16.85
N THR A 362 14.33 -11.30 16.14
CA THR A 362 13.80 -11.84 14.89
C THR A 362 14.90 -11.98 13.83
N LEU A 363 15.74 -10.95 13.66
CA LEU A 363 16.88 -11.01 12.73
C LEU A 363 17.90 -12.05 13.13
N LEU A 364 18.21 -12.18 14.43
CA LEU A 364 19.13 -13.19 14.95
C LEU A 364 18.63 -14.60 14.67
N ILE A 365 17.37 -14.89 15.00
CA ILE A 365 16.73 -16.19 14.67
C ILE A 365 16.82 -16.46 13.16
N ARG A 366 16.65 -15.45 12.34
CA ARG A 366 16.73 -15.56 10.88
C ARG A 366 18.12 -15.92 10.38
N ARG A 367 19.17 -15.36 10.99
CA ARG A 367 20.58 -15.55 10.59
C ARG A 367 21.22 -16.80 11.14
N THR A 368 20.70 -17.37 12.22
CA THR A 368 21.31 -18.50 12.95
C THR A 368 20.76 -19.84 12.44
N PRO A 369 21.55 -20.66 11.70
CA PRO A 369 21.09 -21.94 11.16
C PRO A 369 20.66 -22.96 12.21
N SER A 370 21.31 -22.97 13.38
CA SER A 370 21.00 -23.87 14.48
C SER A 370 19.61 -23.67 15.11
N LEU A 371 18.97 -22.53 14.85
CA LEU A 371 17.61 -22.19 15.33
C LEU A 371 16.50 -22.56 14.33
N ASN A 372 16.67 -23.61 13.55
CA ASN A 372 15.67 -24.04 12.56
C ASN A 372 14.29 -24.31 13.15
N TRP A 373 14.20 -24.81 14.37
CA TRP A 373 12.93 -25.01 15.08
C TRP A 373 12.23 -23.68 15.37
N ALA A 374 12.96 -22.66 15.85
CA ALA A 374 12.43 -21.33 16.10
C ALA A 374 12.03 -20.64 14.78
N ARG A 375 12.81 -20.83 13.72
CA ARG A 375 12.45 -20.36 12.37
C ARG A 375 11.11 -20.95 11.91
N ARG A 376 10.86 -22.25 12.10
CA ARG A 376 9.58 -22.87 11.73
C ARG A 376 8.40 -22.26 12.46
N ILE A 377 8.56 -21.90 13.73
CA ILE A 377 7.50 -21.24 14.52
C ILE A 377 7.30 -19.79 14.07
N VAL A 378 8.39 -19.02 13.97
CA VAL A 378 8.40 -17.58 13.69
C VAL A 378 8.02 -17.25 12.23
N TRP A 379 8.22 -18.20 11.29
CA TRP A 379 7.94 -18.02 9.86
C TRP A 379 6.95 -19.02 9.27
N LYS A 380 6.08 -19.61 10.08
CA LYS A 380 5.01 -20.50 9.59
C LYS A 380 4.24 -19.89 8.41
N GLU A 381 3.95 -18.61 8.47
CA GLU A 381 3.27 -17.88 7.39
C GLU A 381 4.09 -17.78 6.10
N ARG A 382 5.40 -17.47 6.20
CA ARG A 382 6.26 -17.42 5.00
C ARG A 382 6.49 -18.79 4.39
N GLN A 383 6.55 -19.86 5.19
CA GLN A 383 6.66 -21.21 4.65
C GLN A 383 5.39 -21.64 3.94
N ALA A 384 4.22 -21.32 4.48
CA ALA A 384 2.95 -21.60 3.81
C ALA A 384 2.76 -20.72 2.58
N MET A 385 3.19 -19.44 2.58
CA MET A 385 3.25 -18.63 1.36
C MET A 385 4.26 -19.13 0.35
N ALA A 386 5.43 -19.62 0.80
CA ALA A 386 6.43 -20.23 -0.07
C ALA A 386 5.93 -21.58 -0.62
N GLN A 387 5.20 -22.38 0.16
CA GLN A 387 4.55 -23.61 -0.29
C GLN A 387 3.39 -23.32 -1.24
N ALA A 388 2.54 -22.35 -0.96
CA ALA A 388 1.52 -21.90 -1.88
C ALA A 388 2.14 -21.33 -3.18
N ARG A 389 3.29 -20.68 -3.08
CA ARG A 389 4.09 -20.19 -4.21
C ARG A 389 4.72 -21.32 -5.00
N LEU A 390 5.23 -22.37 -4.34
CA LEU A 390 5.77 -23.59 -4.96
C LEU A 390 4.65 -24.39 -5.66
N MET A 391 3.46 -24.49 -5.08
CA MET A 391 2.31 -25.11 -5.73
C MET A 391 1.90 -24.31 -6.98
N LEU A 392 1.89 -22.98 -6.92
CA LEU A 392 1.62 -22.13 -8.10
C LEU A 392 2.73 -22.18 -9.16
N THR A 393 3.97 -22.54 -8.80
CA THR A 393 5.08 -22.69 -9.75
C THR A 393 5.23 -24.14 -10.24
N ALA A 394 4.95 -25.15 -9.41
CA ALA A 394 4.99 -26.57 -9.78
C ALA A 394 3.93 -26.89 -10.84
N ASP A 395 2.72 -26.33 -10.73
CA ASP A 395 1.72 -26.42 -11.81
C ASP A 395 2.17 -25.74 -13.11
N ALA A 396 3.14 -24.83 -13.02
CA ALA A 396 3.74 -24.18 -14.19
C ALA A 396 4.86 -25.03 -14.83
N GLU A 397 5.50 -25.93 -14.10
CA GLU A 397 6.58 -26.81 -14.58
C GLU A 397 6.08 -28.16 -15.06
N THR A 398 5.03 -28.72 -14.46
CA THR A 398 4.41 -29.98 -14.92
C THR A 398 3.75 -29.84 -16.30
N ASP A 399 3.29 -28.63 -16.67
CA ASP A 399 2.74 -28.38 -18.02
C ASP A 399 3.83 -28.23 -19.10
N SER A 400 5.12 -28.18 -18.72
CA SER A 400 6.25 -28.13 -19.66
C SER A 400 6.82 -29.52 -20.04
N GLY A 401 6.38 -30.60 -19.37
CA GLY A 401 6.93 -31.94 -19.49
C GLY A 401 6.16 -32.94 -20.37
N GLN A 402 4.92 -32.69 -20.76
CA GLN A 402 4.19 -33.57 -21.67
C GLN A 402 4.46 -33.21 -23.13
N LYS A 403 5.55 -33.81 -23.65
CA LYS A 403 5.73 -33.98 -25.10
C LYS A 403 4.68 -34.99 -25.61
N THR A 404 3.65 -34.52 -26.29
CA THR A 404 2.76 -35.36 -27.10
C THR A 404 3.57 -36.03 -28.19
N PRO A 405 3.49 -37.36 -28.37
CA PRO A 405 4.17 -38.01 -29.47
C PRO A 405 3.55 -37.59 -30.81
N SER A 406 4.37 -37.12 -31.71
CA SER A 406 4.02 -36.74 -33.06
C SER A 406 3.46 -37.96 -33.84
N ARG A 407 2.16 -37.96 -34.09
CA ARG A 407 1.55 -38.88 -35.10
C ARG A 407 2.00 -38.44 -36.48
N LYS A 408 2.92 -39.22 -37.03
CA LYS A 408 3.27 -39.16 -38.48
C LYS A 408 2.02 -39.53 -39.29
N PHE A 409 1.45 -38.58 -39.99
CA PHE A 409 0.51 -38.86 -41.08
C PHE A 409 1.30 -39.40 -42.26
N ARG A 410 1.08 -40.70 -42.64
CA ARG A 410 1.46 -41.25 -43.93
C ARG A 410 0.43 -40.76 -44.94
N ARG A 411 0.92 -40.14 -46.02
CA ARG A 411 0.17 -39.95 -47.27
C ARG A 411 0.14 -41.27 -48.00
N THR A 412 -1.00 -41.73 -48.40
CA THR A 412 -1.30 -42.49 -49.59
C THR A 412 -2.38 -41.76 -50.38
#